data_147b7fa40e9c462b1fac43f9514e7bce
#
_entry.id   147b7fa40e9c462b1fac43f9514e7bce
#
_cell.length_a   1.000
_cell.length_b   1.000
_cell.length_c   1.000
_cell.angle_alpha   90.00
_cell.angle_beta   90.00
_cell.angle_gamma   90.00
#
_symmetry.space_group_name_H-M   'P 1'
#
loop_
_entity.id
_entity.type
_entity.pdbx_description
1 polymer ?
#
loop_
_entity_poly.entity_id
_entity_poly.type
_entity_poly.pdbx_seq_one_letter_code
_entity_poly.pdbx_strand_id
1 'polypeptide(L)'
;MEIILAGNPNSGKTTLFNAITKKHEHVGNFSGVTVGCKKGVYKNDSNVTVVDLPGAYSLTAISDDERNAIKEILKGNANGIIAVVDGTHLKRSIPFLNELISVGKPITLAVNFCDELQKSGIKYDFKKLSNMLGIPVVPVSAKKGIGIDELILTATKNDVITEKIIKDVNFDFLTALTKAQKLTEKIDRFTLGKISGFICLFFIMFSSLYMSNKVGGFFSDILSRQFENLSKVLGALINGIAPKWAVSLLLDGILTGIFNVLSFLPQILLTFLFVSVFEFTGYTARIVFILDRVFRWAGLSGKSSVSLLSSCGCTVNGVLATRIIENEAERKRSILTTAFMPCGAKLVVMQWVANRFFAFPSLVVVATYAVVFMSVVMVGYIMKKFSIFGDSLGDLLIEMPTYRLPTFTDVFVILKEKTIKFLTKAGTYIVAVSIIIWLLSSFNFRFEYGAEISILQTIGKISTFIFYPLGFVGEEVGVALITGLFMREAIIPTLAYSVNPFLNPLSAFGFCVFICLYPPCLSALLISKGEIGKKGFLTVILVQFLTAYTVALIISSLGLIFY
;
A
#
# COMPACT_ATOMS: atom_id res chain seq x y z
N MET A 1 10.75 -29.58 -25.37
CA MET A 1 10.94 -30.01 -23.97
C MET A 1 10.36 -28.92 -23.06
N GLU A 2 9.53 -29.27 -22.08
CA GLU A 2 8.92 -28.30 -21.18
C GLU A 2 9.49 -28.47 -19.76
N ILE A 3 10.03 -27.38 -19.18
CA ILE A 3 10.65 -27.35 -17.85
C ILE A 3 9.86 -26.38 -16.99
N ILE A 4 9.54 -26.77 -15.77
CA ILE A 4 8.80 -25.98 -14.80
C ILE A 4 9.78 -25.30 -13.84
N LEU A 5 9.59 -23.98 -13.60
CA LEU A 5 10.25 -23.27 -12.51
C LEU A 5 9.32 -23.26 -11.30
N ALA A 6 9.74 -23.90 -10.22
CA ALA A 6 9.05 -23.92 -8.94
C ALA A 6 9.97 -23.35 -7.85
N GLY A 7 9.43 -22.66 -6.86
CA GLY A 7 10.25 -22.11 -5.78
C GLY A 7 9.43 -21.26 -4.82
N ASN A 8 9.95 -21.07 -3.62
CA ASN A 8 9.34 -20.25 -2.59
C ASN A 8 9.21 -18.79 -3.07
N PRO A 9 8.25 -18.03 -2.56
CA PRO A 9 8.23 -16.59 -2.75
C PRO A 9 9.60 -15.97 -2.39
N ASN A 10 10.02 -14.97 -3.14
CA ASN A 10 11.31 -14.27 -2.99
C ASN A 10 12.57 -15.10 -3.28
N SER A 11 12.48 -16.34 -3.75
CA SER A 11 13.66 -17.11 -4.20
C SER A 11 14.34 -16.55 -5.47
N GLY A 12 13.75 -15.50 -6.08
CA GLY A 12 14.24 -14.91 -7.32
C GLY A 12 13.81 -15.66 -8.58
N LYS A 13 12.76 -16.48 -8.49
CA LYS A 13 12.22 -17.31 -9.56
C LYS A 13 11.85 -16.51 -10.82
N THR A 14 11.06 -15.43 -10.67
CA THR A 14 10.65 -14.57 -11.80
C THR A 14 11.86 -13.84 -12.41
N THR A 15 12.85 -13.46 -11.59
CA THR A 15 14.11 -12.89 -12.10
C THR A 15 14.85 -13.92 -12.96
N LEU A 16 14.89 -15.17 -12.52
CA LEU A 16 15.50 -16.26 -13.25
C LEU A 16 14.74 -16.56 -14.55
N PHE A 17 13.42 -16.59 -14.51
CA PHE A 17 12.59 -16.75 -15.70
C PHE A 17 12.88 -15.67 -16.76
N ASN A 18 12.92 -14.40 -16.36
CA ASN A 18 13.24 -13.27 -17.24
C ASN A 18 14.66 -13.39 -17.83
N ALA A 19 15.62 -13.83 -17.04
CA ALA A 19 16.99 -14.04 -17.50
C ALA A 19 17.12 -15.22 -18.48
N ILE A 20 16.30 -16.27 -18.32
CA ILE A 20 16.24 -17.42 -19.26
C ILE A 20 15.57 -17.02 -20.58
N THR A 21 14.43 -16.30 -20.51
CA THR A 21 13.54 -16.04 -21.66
C THR A 21 13.74 -14.69 -22.35
N LYS A 22 14.58 -13.80 -21.83
CA LYS A 22 14.76 -12.37 -22.26
C LYS A 22 13.47 -11.53 -22.21
N LYS A 23 12.43 -11.96 -21.50
CA LYS A 23 11.23 -11.16 -21.26
C LYS A 23 11.43 -10.30 -20.03
N HIS A 24 11.07 -9.00 -20.13
CA HIS A 24 11.02 -8.10 -18.98
C HIS A 24 9.67 -8.28 -18.26
N GLU A 25 9.68 -9.07 -17.21
CA GLU A 25 8.56 -9.18 -16.28
C GLU A 25 8.85 -8.38 -15.03
N HIS A 26 7.81 -7.76 -14.42
CA HIS A 26 7.97 -6.99 -13.19
C HIS A 26 8.48 -7.89 -12.07
N VAL A 27 9.70 -7.62 -11.62
CA VAL A 27 10.32 -8.26 -10.47
C VAL A 27 9.98 -7.40 -9.25
N GLY A 28 8.91 -7.73 -8.53
CA GLY A 28 8.57 -7.11 -7.26
C GLY A 28 8.83 -8.07 -6.10
N ASN A 29 9.29 -7.55 -4.96
CA ASN A 29 9.44 -8.31 -3.71
C ASN A 29 8.10 -8.59 -3.00
N PHE A 30 6.99 -8.54 -3.72
CA PHE A 30 5.65 -8.77 -3.18
C PHE A 30 5.16 -10.16 -3.53
N SER A 31 4.80 -10.94 -2.52
CA SER A 31 3.93 -12.10 -2.69
C SER A 31 2.61 -11.59 -3.30
N GLY A 32 2.31 -11.95 -4.55
CA GLY A 32 1.06 -11.57 -5.21
C GLY A 32 1.17 -10.84 -6.54
N VAL A 33 2.37 -10.60 -7.08
CA VAL A 33 2.53 -9.97 -8.42
C VAL A 33 2.48 -10.99 -9.57
N THR A 34 2.65 -12.28 -9.28
CA THR A 34 2.55 -13.35 -10.28
C THR A 34 1.18 -14.01 -10.19
N VAL A 35 0.20 -13.45 -10.85
CA VAL A 35 -1.12 -14.08 -11.03
C VAL A 35 -1.09 -14.84 -12.33
N GLY A 36 -1.06 -16.18 -12.25
CA GLY A 36 -1.09 -17.10 -13.41
C GLY A 36 0.29 -17.63 -13.84
N CYS A 37 0.29 -18.80 -14.50
CA CYS A 37 1.48 -19.42 -15.08
C CYS A 37 1.93 -18.66 -16.32
N LYS A 38 3.22 -18.34 -16.41
CA LYS A 38 3.81 -17.66 -17.57
C LYS A 38 4.67 -18.64 -18.34
N LYS A 39 4.51 -18.67 -19.67
CA LYS A 39 5.32 -19.50 -20.56
C LYS A 39 6.28 -18.63 -21.36
N GLY A 40 7.52 -19.10 -21.50
CA GLY A 40 8.54 -18.46 -22.31
C GLY A 40 9.49 -19.47 -22.91
N VAL A 41 10.09 -19.13 -24.04
CA VAL A 41 11.06 -19.98 -24.75
C VAL A 41 12.46 -19.59 -24.32
N TYR A 42 13.34 -20.57 -24.09
CA TYR A 42 14.73 -20.33 -23.75
C TYR A 42 15.48 -19.58 -24.88
N LYS A 43 16.22 -18.56 -24.49
CA LYS A 43 16.88 -17.62 -25.43
C LYS A 43 17.89 -18.26 -26.39
N ASN A 44 18.51 -19.38 -26.00
CA ASN A 44 19.57 -20.04 -26.76
C ASN A 44 19.11 -21.35 -27.44
N ASP A 45 17.89 -21.85 -27.10
CA ASP A 45 17.30 -23.06 -27.74
C ASP A 45 15.77 -22.94 -27.75
N SER A 46 15.21 -22.79 -28.94
CA SER A 46 13.75 -22.65 -29.14
C SER A 46 12.96 -23.94 -28.83
N ASN A 47 13.61 -25.08 -28.69
CA ASN A 47 12.97 -26.35 -28.33
C ASN A 47 12.71 -26.49 -26.83
N VAL A 48 13.29 -25.60 -25.99
CA VAL A 48 13.09 -25.61 -24.55
C VAL A 48 12.13 -24.50 -24.14
N THR A 49 10.97 -24.89 -23.63
CA THR A 49 9.95 -24.01 -23.08
C THR A 49 10.02 -24.05 -21.56
N VAL A 50 10.01 -22.89 -20.95
CA VAL A 50 10.07 -22.73 -19.50
C VAL A 50 8.75 -22.15 -19.01
N VAL A 51 8.18 -22.75 -17.96
CA VAL A 51 6.91 -22.34 -17.34
C VAL A 51 7.20 -21.81 -15.94
N ASP A 52 6.91 -20.53 -15.70
CA ASP A 52 7.03 -19.89 -14.38
C ASP A 52 5.75 -20.08 -13.59
N LEU A 53 5.85 -20.74 -12.45
CA LEU A 53 4.74 -20.96 -11.54
C LEU A 53 4.61 -19.84 -10.52
N PRO A 54 3.41 -19.61 -9.96
CA PRO A 54 3.26 -18.81 -8.74
C PRO A 54 4.20 -19.32 -7.67
N GLY A 55 4.80 -18.42 -6.88
CA GLY A 55 5.63 -18.80 -5.75
C GLY A 55 4.77 -19.43 -4.65
N ALA A 56 5.07 -20.67 -4.25
CA ALA A 56 4.31 -21.37 -3.21
C ALA A 56 5.22 -21.87 -2.10
N TYR A 57 4.72 -21.86 -0.87
CA TYR A 57 5.41 -22.46 0.29
C TYR A 57 5.09 -23.94 0.46
N SER A 58 4.01 -24.40 -0.15
CA SER A 58 3.53 -25.78 -0.13
C SER A 58 2.73 -26.07 -1.40
N LEU A 59 2.75 -27.32 -1.87
CA LEU A 59 1.91 -27.81 -2.96
C LEU A 59 0.44 -27.92 -2.55
N THR A 60 0.13 -27.94 -1.26
CA THR A 60 -1.22 -27.80 -0.70
C THR A 60 -1.59 -26.33 -0.64
N ALA A 61 -1.81 -25.72 -1.78
CA ALA A 61 -2.00 -24.31 -1.98
C ALA A 61 -3.21 -23.73 -1.23
N ILE A 62 -3.08 -22.45 -0.84
CA ILE A 62 -4.04 -21.73 -0.01
C ILE A 62 -5.15 -21.08 -0.83
N SER A 63 -4.91 -20.74 -2.11
CA SER A 63 -5.90 -20.14 -3.02
C SER A 63 -6.37 -21.11 -4.09
N ASP A 64 -7.61 -20.93 -4.58
CA ASP A 64 -8.17 -21.79 -5.64
C ASP A 64 -7.41 -21.64 -6.97
N ASP A 65 -6.90 -20.46 -7.25
CA ASP A 65 -6.10 -20.19 -8.46
C ASP A 65 -4.75 -20.90 -8.40
N GLU A 66 -4.10 -20.91 -7.24
CA GLU A 66 -2.85 -21.64 -7.00
C GLU A 66 -3.05 -23.15 -7.06
N ARG A 67 -4.17 -23.68 -6.52
CA ARG A 67 -4.52 -25.11 -6.62
C ARG A 67 -4.69 -25.56 -8.07
N ASN A 68 -5.32 -24.75 -8.90
CA ASN A 68 -5.52 -25.09 -10.30
C ASN A 68 -4.21 -25.08 -11.08
N ALA A 69 -3.35 -24.09 -10.85
CA ALA A 69 -2.02 -24.02 -11.44
C ALA A 69 -1.15 -25.21 -11.04
N ILE A 70 -1.13 -25.58 -9.75
CA ILE A 70 -0.37 -26.74 -9.26
C ILE A 70 -0.92 -28.07 -9.79
N LYS A 71 -2.24 -28.23 -9.89
CA LYS A 71 -2.84 -29.43 -10.51
C LYS A 71 -2.49 -29.57 -11.99
N GLU A 72 -2.41 -28.46 -12.72
CA GLU A 72 -1.99 -28.44 -14.12
C GLU A 72 -0.54 -28.89 -14.28
N ILE A 73 0.33 -28.50 -13.35
CA ILE A 73 1.73 -28.93 -13.28
C ILE A 73 1.87 -30.41 -12.98
N LEU A 74 1.16 -30.89 -11.98
CA LEU A 74 1.23 -32.28 -11.53
C LEU A 74 0.68 -33.24 -12.57
N LYS A 75 -0.29 -32.79 -13.37
CA LYS A 75 -0.91 -33.57 -14.45
C LYS A 75 -0.27 -33.36 -15.83
N GLY A 76 0.53 -32.31 -15.99
CA GLY A 76 1.07 -31.90 -17.29
C GLY A 76 2.25 -32.74 -17.78
N ASN A 77 2.55 -32.60 -19.08
CA ASN A 77 3.61 -33.31 -19.81
C ASN A 77 5.00 -32.67 -19.57
N ALA A 78 5.23 -31.94 -18.47
CA ALA A 78 6.53 -31.35 -18.21
C ALA A 78 7.61 -32.44 -18.00
N ASN A 79 8.75 -32.26 -18.66
CA ASN A 79 9.85 -33.19 -18.65
C ASN A 79 10.70 -33.13 -17.37
N GLY A 80 10.70 -31.96 -16.66
CA GLY A 80 11.48 -31.79 -15.44
C GLY A 80 11.10 -30.53 -14.68
N ILE A 81 11.60 -30.43 -13.45
CA ILE A 81 11.37 -29.30 -12.54
C ILE A 81 12.70 -28.65 -12.17
N ILE A 82 12.81 -27.35 -12.30
CA ILE A 82 13.87 -26.56 -11.69
C ILE A 82 13.33 -25.98 -10.39
N ALA A 83 13.82 -26.47 -9.26
CA ALA A 83 13.50 -25.96 -7.94
C ALA A 83 14.41 -24.76 -7.62
N VAL A 84 13.85 -23.56 -7.59
CA VAL A 84 14.61 -22.32 -7.32
C VAL A 84 14.57 -22.02 -5.81
N VAL A 85 15.74 -21.98 -5.19
CA VAL A 85 15.88 -21.73 -3.76
C VAL A 85 16.79 -20.54 -3.48
N ASP A 86 16.50 -19.83 -2.40
CA ASP A 86 17.39 -18.80 -1.89
C ASP A 86 18.59 -19.43 -1.20
N GLY A 87 19.77 -19.29 -1.79
CA GLY A 87 21.02 -19.81 -1.23
C GLY A 87 21.36 -19.21 0.14
N THR A 88 20.87 -18.02 0.47
CA THR A 88 21.09 -17.39 1.78
C THR A 88 20.22 -18.01 2.88
N HIS A 89 19.14 -18.74 2.51
CA HIS A 89 18.17 -19.33 3.42
C HIS A 89 17.78 -20.78 3.03
N LEU A 90 18.72 -21.58 2.57
CA LEU A 90 18.50 -22.90 2.00
C LEU A 90 17.65 -23.83 2.91
N LYS A 91 17.87 -23.81 4.23
CA LYS A 91 17.15 -24.63 5.21
C LYS A 91 15.62 -24.44 5.13
N ARG A 92 15.15 -23.24 4.81
CA ARG A 92 13.72 -22.93 4.68
C ARG A 92 13.05 -23.60 3.48
N SER A 93 13.82 -23.86 2.43
CA SER A 93 13.30 -24.42 1.19
C SER A 93 13.17 -25.94 1.21
N ILE A 94 13.74 -26.60 2.25
CA ILE A 94 13.74 -28.07 2.35
C ILE A 94 12.33 -28.69 2.42
N PRO A 95 11.37 -28.15 3.22
CA PRO A 95 10.01 -28.72 3.23
C PRO A 95 9.38 -28.69 1.85
N PHE A 96 9.46 -27.55 1.14
CA PHE A 96 8.93 -27.41 -0.21
C PHE A 96 9.67 -28.30 -1.21
N LEU A 97 11.00 -28.46 -1.09
CA LEU A 97 11.80 -29.35 -1.93
C LEU A 97 11.36 -30.81 -1.75
N ASN A 98 11.08 -31.24 -0.50
CA ASN A 98 10.55 -32.57 -0.22
C ASN A 98 9.18 -32.81 -0.89
N GLU A 99 8.31 -31.81 -0.88
CA GLU A 99 7.02 -31.88 -1.58
C GLU A 99 7.21 -31.99 -3.11
N LEU A 100 8.18 -31.25 -3.68
CA LEU A 100 8.50 -31.36 -5.11
C LEU A 100 9.05 -32.75 -5.45
N ILE A 101 9.90 -33.32 -4.61
CA ILE A 101 10.45 -34.69 -4.77
C ILE A 101 9.31 -35.71 -4.79
N SER A 102 8.30 -35.54 -3.97
CA SER A 102 7.13 -36.45 -3.95
C SER A 102 6.28 -36.45 -5.24
N VAL A 103 6.50 -35.47 -6.13
CA VAL A 103 5.83 -35.41 -7.44
C VAL A 103 6.34 -36.50 -8.41
N GLY A 104 7.53 -37.07 -8.18
CA GLY A 104 8.08 -38.15 -9.00
C GLY A 104 8.57 -37.71 -10.39
N LYS A 105 9.01 -36.46 -10.54
CA LYS A 105 9.64 -35.93 -11.75
C LYS A 105 11.11 -35.62 -11.52
N PRO A 106 11.96 -35.60 -12.59
CA PRO A 106 13.35 -35.16 -12.47
C PRO A 106 13.43 -33.74 -11.94
N ILE A 107 14.24 -33.53 -10.89
CA ILE A 107 14.42 -32.23 -10.24
C ILE A 107 15.86 -31.78 -10.34
N THR A 108 16.06 -30.51 -10.72
CA THR A 108 17.36 -29.83 -10.66
C THR A 108 17.24 -28.65 -9.70
N LEU A 109 18.11 -28.56 -8.70
CA LEU A 109 18.10 -27.49 -7.70
C LEU A 109 18.92 -26.30 -8.20
N ALA A 110 18.28 -25.16 -8.39
CA ALA A 110 18.92 -23.88 -8.66
C ALA A 110 19.10 -23.11 -7.35
N VAL A 111 20.35 -23.01 -6.86
CA VAL A 111 20.69 -22.21 -5.68
C VAL A 111 20.97 -20.78 -6.14
N ASN A 112 19.98 -19.90 -5.99
CA ASN A 112 20.06 -18.52 -6.43
C ASN A 112 20.80 -17.63 -5.41
N PHE A 113 21.14 -16.40 -5.82
CA PHE A 113 21.90 -15.41 -5.06
C PHE A 113 23.36 -15.84 -4.77
N CYS A 114 23.98 -16.64 -5.65
CA CYS A 114 25.36 -17.07 -5.45
C CYS A 114 26.36 -15.91 -5.38
N ASP A 115 26.06 -14.77 -5.99
CA ASP A 115 26.86 -13.54 -5.89
C ASP A 115 26.75 -12.87 -4.49
N GLU A 116 25.64 -13.00 -3.82
CA GLU A 116 25.46 -12.54 -2.43
C GLU A 116 26.17 -13.50 -1.46
N LEU A 117 26.14 -14.79 -1.73
CA LEU A 117 26.89 -15.78 -0.95
C LEU A 117 28.39 -15.51 -0.99
N GLN A 118 28.93 -15.25 -2.19
CA GLN A 118 30.37 -14.91 -2.35
C GLN A 118 30.72 -13.62 -1.61
N LYS A 119 29.94 -12.57 -1.73
CA LYS A 119 30.14 -11.31 -0.99
C LYS A 119 30.07 -11.49 0.53
N SER A 120 29.25 -12.42 0.97
CA SER A 120 29.05 -12.74 2.40
C SER A 120 30.12 -13.68 2.96
N GLY A 121 31.03 -14.16 2.13
CA GLY A 121 32.09 -15.10 2.55
C GLY A 121 31.60 -16.52 2.80
N ILE A 122 30.35 -16.84 2.41
CA ILE A 122 29.81 -18.20 2.54
C ILE A 122 30.25 -19.01 1.33
N LYS A 123 30.99 -20.09 1.59
CA LYS A 123 31.37 -21.06 0.56
C LYS A 123 30.53 -22.32 0.74
N TYR A 124 29.68 -22.61 -0.26
CA TYR A 124 29.00 -23.90 -0.35
C TYR A 124 29.85 -24.91 -1.12
N ASP A 125 29.92 -26.11 -0.61
CA ASP A 125 30.32 -27.26 -1.39
C ASP A 125 29.08 -27.83 -2.11
N PHE A 126 28.83 -27.31 -3.32
CA PHE A 126 27.64 -27.69 -4.11
C PHE A 126 27.70 -29.19 -4.52
N LYS A 127 28.88 -29.79 -4.68
CA LYS A 127 29.04 -31.23 -4.96
C LYS A 127 28.59 -32.05 -3.75
N LYS A 128 29.01 -31.67 -2.55
CA LYS A 128 28.59 -32.34 -1.33
C LYS A 128 27.10 -32.18 -1.11
N LEU A 129 26.56 -30.99 -1.39
CA LEU A 129 25.12 -30.73 -1.30
C LEU A 129 24.33 -31.58 -2.30
N SER A 130 24.78 -31.71 -3.55
CA SER A 130 24.17 -32.56 -4.56
C SER A 130 24.15 -34.05 -4.15
N ASN A 131 25.26 -34.55 -3.61
CA ASN A 131 25.36 -35.93 -3.11
C ASN A 131 24.43 -36.19 -1.91
N MET A 132 24.29 -35.20 -1.01
CA MET A 132 23.41 -35.31 0.15
C MET A 132 21.92 -35.32 -0.23
N LEU A 133 21.55 -34.46 -1.18
CA LEU A 133 20.15 -34.31 -1.63
C LEU A 133 19.77 -35.40 -2.67
N GLY A 134 20.74 -36.00 -3.35
CA GLY A 134 20.53 -36.97 -4.42
C GLY A 134 19.95 -36.32 -5.70
N ILE A 135 20.09 -35.01 -5.86
CA ILE A 135 19.63 -34.24 -7.02
C ILE A 135 20.75 -33.32 -7.52
N PRO A 136 20.83 -33.00 -8.81
CA PRO A 136 21.77 -32.04 -9.33
C PRO A 136 21.55 -30.65 -8.72
N VAL A 137 22.65 -29.99 -8.32
CA VAL A 137 22.62 -28.66 -7.71
C VAL A 137 23.49 -27.71 -8.53
N VAL A 138 22.90 -26.62 -9.00
CA VAL A 138 23.58 -25.62 -9.82
C VAL A 138 23.49 -24.24 -9.13
N PRO A 139 24.66 -23.60 -8.83
CA PRO A 139 24.68 -22.24 -8.31
C PRO A 139 24.33 -21.24 -9.42
N VAL A 140 23.41 -20.31 -9.12
CA VAL A 140 22.99 -19.30 -10.09
C VAL A 140 22.93 -17.90 -9.45
N SER A 141 23.14 -16.88 -10.27
CA SER A 141 22.76 -15.50 -9.96
C SER A 141 21.85 -14.99 -11.07
N ALA A 142 20.55 -15.06 -10.82
CA ALA A 142 19.54 -14.62 -11.77
C ALA A 142 19.72 -13.15 -12.18
N LYS A 143 20.09 -12.28 -11.25
CA LYS A 143 20.34 -10.84 -11.47
C LYS A 143 21.55 -10.60 -12.39
N LYS A 144 22.60 -11.41 -12.28
CA LYS A 144 23.83 -11.25 -13.07
C LYS A 144 23.91 -12.16 -14.29
N GLY A 145 22.95 -13.06 -14.47
CA GLY A 145 22.95 -14.05 -15.56
C GLY A 145 24.00 -15.15 -15.43
N ILE A 146 24.55 -15.37 -14.21
CA ILE A 146 25.60 -16.38 -13.96
C ILE A 146 24.97 -17.75 -13.75
N GLY A 147 25.51 -18.81 -14.35
CA GLY A 147 25.11 -20.20 -14.16
C GLY A 147 23.80 -20.60 -14.87
N ILE A 148 23.21 -19.74 -15.68
CA ILE A 148 21.89 -19.98 -16.31
C ILE A 148 22.00 -21.07 -17.39
N ASP A 149 22.98 -21.00 -18.26
CA ASP A 149 23.15 -21.96 -19.35
C ASP A 149 23.51 -23.35 -18.81
N GLU A 150 24.34 -23.41 -17.75
CA GLU A 150 24.66 -24.64 -17.03
C GLU A 150 23.41 -25.25 -16.37
N LEU A 151 22.56 -24.40 -15.77
CA LEU A 151 21.31 -24.84 -15.15
C LEU A 151 20.37 -25.48 -16.17
N ILE A 152 20.13 -24.85 -17.32
CA ILE A 152 19.27 -25.39 -18.37
C ILE A 152 19.85 -26.67 -18.95
N LEU A 153 21.17 -26.70 -19.24
CA LEU A 153 21.83 -27.89 -19.73
C LEU A 153 21.73 -29.06 -18.75
N THR A 154 21.90 -28.80 -17.45
CA THR A 154 21.76 -29.81 -16.40
C THR A 154 20.31 -30.30 -16.29
N ALA A 155 19.35 -29.39 -16.33
CA ALA A 155 17.94 -29.73 -16.23
C ALA A 155 17.42 -30.51 -17.45
N THR A 156 17.93 -30.22 -18.66
CA THR A 156 17.58 -30.94 -19.90
C THR A 156 18.18 -32.35 -19.99
N LYS A 157 19.31 -32.58 -19.31
CA LYS A 157 19.99 -33.90 -19.28
C LYS A 157 19.61 -34.75 -18.07
N ASN A 158 18.89 -34.17 -17.09
CA ASN A 158 18.54 -34.86 -15.85
C ASN A 158 17.29 -35.73 -16.05
N ASP A 159 17.48 -37.05 -16.12
CA ASP A 159 16.41 -38.03 -16.15
C ASP A 159 16.26 -38.77 -14.81
N VAL A 160 17.01 -38.35 -13.77
CA VAL A 160 17.03 -39.04 -12.48
C VAL A 160 15.85 -38.62 -11.63
N ILE A 161 14.98 -39.57 -11.34
CA ILE A 161 13.88 -39.41 -10.36
C ILE A 161 14.41 -39.83 -9.00
N THR A 162 14.38 -38.92 -8.03
CA THR A 162 14.80 -39.17 -6.65
C THR A 162 13.57 -39.33 -5.77
N GLU A 163 13.50 -40.45 -5.04
CA GLU A 163 12.46 -40.70 -4.04
C GLU A 163 12.93 -40.41 -2.59
N LYS A 164 14.17 -39.95 -2.46
CA LYS A 164 14.79 -39.73 -1.16
C LYS A 164 14.22 -38.50 -0.47
N ILE A 165 13.33 -38.70 0.47
CA ILE A 165 12.85 -37.64 1.37
C ILE A 165 14.02 -37.13 2.22
N ILE A 166 14.24 -35.84 2.21
CA ILE A 166 15.30 -35.17 2.96
C ILE A 166 14.83 -35.05 4.42
N LYS A 167 15.22 -36.03 5.25
CA LYS A 167 15.03 -35.99 6.71
C LYS A 167 16.36 -35.56 7.33
N ASP A 168 16.34 -34.58 8.22
CA ASP A 168 17.46 -34.18 9.09
C ASP A 168 18.80 -33.98 8.39
N VAL A 169 18.83 -33.13 7.36
CA VAL A 169 20.13 -32.66 6.83
C VAL A 169 20.73 -31.70 7.86
N ASN A 170 21.81 -32.14 8.49
CA ASN A 170 22.59 -31.25 9.35
C ASN A 170 23.30 -30.19 8.48
N PHE A 171 22.74 -28.98 8.45
CA PHE A 171 23.31 -27.85 7.73
C PHE A 171 24.30 -27.03 8.57
N ASP A 172 24.84 -27.56 9.67
CA ASP A 172 25.75 -26.82 10.55
C ASP A 172 27.02 -26.34 9.83
N PHE A 173 27.40 -26.98 8.74
CA PHE A 173 28.47 -26.50 7.85
C PHE A 173 28.04 -25.31 6.97
N LEU A 174 26.71 -25.00 6.91
CA LEU A 174 26.13 -23.90 6.14
C LEU A 174 25.74 -22.69 7.01
N THR A 175 25.92 -22.78 8.34
CA THR A 175 25.30 -21.84 9.31
C THR A 175 26.27 -20.75 9.80
N ALA A 176 27.32 -20.43 9.11
CA ALA A 176 28.01 -19.17 9.37
C ALA A 176 27.07 -18.02 8.96
N LEU A 177 26.33 -17.46 9.93
CA LEU A 177 25.51 -16.26 9.73
C LEU A 177 26.36 -15.19 9.03
N THR A 178 25.85 -14.68 7.91
CA THR A 178 26.51 -13.58 7.21
C THR A 178 26.64 -12.38 8.13
N LYS A 179 27.60 -11.49 7.87
CA LYS A 179 27.68 -10.20 8.60
C LYS A 179 26.33 -9.46 8.55
N ALA A 180 25.61 -9.52 7.42
CA ALA A 180 24.29 -8.93 7.24
C ALA A 180 23.22 -9.60 8.13
N GLN A 181 23.23 -10.93 8.26
CA GLN A 181 22.32 -11.65 9.14
C GLN A 181 22.59 -11.34 10.62
N LYS A 182 23.87 -11.33 11.05
CA LYS A 182 24.25 -10.93 12.42
C LYS A 182 23.82 -9.50 12.75
N LEU A 183 23.98 -8.58 11.79
CA LEU A 183 23.52 -7.20 11.95
C LEU A 183 21.99 -7.14 12.03
N THR A 184 21.31 -7.90 11.17
CA THR A 184 19.84 -7.99 11.19
C THR A 184 19.34 -8.54 12.53
N GLU A 185 19.90 -9.61 13.05
CA GLU A 185 19.53 -10.15 14.37
C GLU A 185 19.74 -9.14 15.50
N LYS A 186 20.86 -8.39 15.45
CA LYS A 186 21.14 -7.34 16.44
C LYS A 186 20.10 -6.21 16.38
N ILE A 187 19.72 -5.77 15.18
CA ILE A 187 18.69 -4.74 14.98
C ILE A 187 17.32 -5.31 15.38
N ASP A 188 16.98 -6.54 14.97
CA ASP A 188 15.70 -7.18 15.23
C ASP A 188 15.48 -7.43 16.73
N ARG A 189 16.53 -7.65 17.52
CA ARG A 189 16.40 -7.72 18.99
C ARG A 189 15.79 -6.45 19.60
N PHE A 190 16.08 -5.30 18.98
CA PHE A 190 15.50 -4.02 19.42
C PHE A 190 14.18 -3.73 18.74
N THR A 191 14.09 -3.91 17.42
CA THR A 191 12.90 -3.54 16.61
C THR A 191 11.72 -4.50 16.78
N LEU A 192 11.94 -5.78 17.18
CA LEU A 192 10.89 -6.76 17.43
C LEU A 192 10.57 -6.96 18.92
N GLY A 193 11.21 -6.20 19.80
CA GLY A 193 10.90 -6.25 21.23
C GLY A 193 9.46 -5.83 21.52
N LYS A 194 8.81 -6.43 22.55
CA LYS A 194 7.40 -6.21 22.87
C LYS A 194 7.03 -4.72 23.07
N ILE A 195 7.89 -3.94 23.72
CA ILE A 195 7.69 -2.51 23.99
C ILE A 195 8.57 -1.67 23.05
N SER A 196 9.86 -2.03 22.95
CA SER A 196 10.82 -1.32 22.10
C SER A 196 10.43 -1.30 20.63
N GLY A 197 9.81 -2.38 20.13
CA GLY A 197 9.29 -2.46 18.76
C GLY A 197 8.20 -1.43 18.48
N PHE A 198 7.23 -1.25 19.39
CA PHE A 198 6.19 -0.23 19.25
C PHE A 198 6.76 1.19 19.33
N ILE A 199 7.71 1.45 20.25
CA ILE A 199 8.36 2.75 20.37
C ILE A 199 9.16 3.06 19.10
N CYS A 200 9.92 2.10 18.60
CA CYS A 200 10.70 2.23 17.37
C CYS A 200 9.80 2.49 16.16
N LEU A 201 8.71 1.73 16.03
CA LEU A 201 7.70 1.91 14.99
C LEU A 201 7.11 3.31 15.03
N PHE A 202 6.67 3.76 16.22
CA PHE A 202 6.08 5.08 16.40
C PHE A 202 7.07 6.19 16.00
N PHE A 203 8.32 6.09 16.47
CA PHE A 203 9.36 7.08 16.18
C PHE A 203 9.70 7.15 14.68
N ILE A 204 9.88 6.00 14.02
CA ILE A 204 10.18 5.93 12.58
C ILE A 204 9.02 6.49 11.76
N MET A 205 7.78 6.09 12.09
CA MET A 205 6.59 6.58 11.39
C MET A 205 6.38 8.08 11.61
N PHE A 206 6.48 8.54 12.85
CA PHE A 206 6.35 9.96 13.17
C PHE A 206 7.43 10.80 12.46
N SER A 207 8.67 10.35 12.48
CA SER A 207 9.79 11.03 11.79
C SER A 207 9.56 11.11 10.29
N SER A 208 9.12 10.02 9.66
CA SER A 208 8.85 9.99 8.21
C SER A 208 7.69 10.92 7.82
N LEU A 209 6.60 10.92 8.59
CA LEU A 209 5.47 11.81 8.37
C LEU A 209 5.85 13.29 8.63
N TYR A 210 6.60 13.56 9.69
CA TYR A 210 7.08 14.91 10.00
C TYR A 210 7.97 15.45 8.87
N MET A 211 8.93 14.65 8.38
CA MET A 211 9.81 15.04 7.28
C MET A 211 9.01 15.26 5.99
N SER A 212 8.07 14.36 5.67
CA SER A 212 7.22 14.50 4.49
C SER A 212 6.40 15.80 4.53
N ASN A 213 5.83 16.14 5.69
CA ASN A 213 5.03 17.35 5.85
C ASN A 213 5.89 18.62 5.89
N LYS A 214 7.01 18.65 6.63
CA LYS A 214 7.88 19.82 6.72
C LYS A 214 8.57 20.13 5.40
N VAL A 215 9.28 19.15 4.85
CA VAL A 215 10.05 19.34 3.61
C VAL A 215 9.13 19.38 2.40
N GLY A 216 8.19 18.43 2.31
CA GLY A 216 7.21 18.39 1.22
C GLY A 216 6.29 19.61 1.23
N GLY A 217 5.82 20.03 2.41
CA GLY A 217 5.01 21.24 2.60
C GLY A 217 5.75 22.50 2.15
N PHE A 218 7.01 22.66 2.51
CA PHE A 218 7.82 23.80 2.07
C PHE A 218 7.88 23.92 0.54
N PHE A 219 8.13 22.83 -0.18
CA PHE A 219 8.13 22.82 -1.64
C PHE A 219 6.71 23.02 -2.21
N SER A 220 5.69 22.45 -1.58
CA SER A 220 4.29 22.64 -1.95
C SER A 220 3.88 24.12 -1.86
N ASP A 221 4.26 24.80 -0.78
CA ASP A 221 3.96 26.23 -0.56
C ASP A 221 4.64 27.12 -1.63
N ILE A 222 5.88 26.81 -1.98
CA ILE A 222 6.58 27.54 -3.07
C ILE A 222 5.82 27.37 -4.38
N LEU A 223 5.46 26.13 -4.74
CA LEU A 223 4.71 25.85 -5.98
C LEU A 223 3.35 26.54 -5.97
N SER A 224 2.61 26.47 -4.87
CA SER A 224 1.29 27.13 -4.74
C SER A 224 1.38 28.64 -4.98
N ARG A 225 2.38 29.31 -4.40
CA ARG A 225 2.60 30.76 -4.63
C ARG A 225 2.92 31.08 -6.10
N GLN A 226 3.73 30.22 -6.76
CA GLN A 226 4.04 30.41 -8.17
C GLN A 226 2.80 30.22 -9.05
N PHE A 227 1.98 29.22 -8.73
CA PHE A 227 0.73 28.99 -9.45
C PHE A 227 -0.31 30.08 -9.22
N GLU A 228 -0.42 30.65 -8.02
CA GLU A 228 -1.25 31.83 -7.77
C GLU A 228 -0.81 33.05 -8.61
N ASN A 229 0.50 33.30 -8.67
CA ASN A 229 1.02 34.39 -9.49
C ASN A 229 0.74 34.15 -10.97
N LEU A 230 0.93 32.93 -11.46
CA LEU A 230 0.63 32.55 -12.84
C LEU A 230 -0.86 32.69 -13.14
N SER A 231 -1.74 32.29 -12.23
CA SER A 231 -3.20 32.45 -12.37
C SER A 231 -3.60 33.93 -12.47
N LYS A 232 -2.99 34.81 -11.65
CA LYS A 232 -3.22 36.27 -11.72
C LYS A 232 -2.78 36.87 -13.06
N VAL A 233 -1.59 36.48 -13.57
CA VAL A 233 -1.08 36.96 -14.87
C VAL A 233 -1.99 36.46 -16.00
N LEU A 234 -2.35 35.19 -16.02
CA LEU A 234 -3.25 34.63 -17.02
C LEU A 234 -4.64 35.30 -16.96
N GLY A 235 -5.17 35.55 -15.75
CA GLY A 235 -6.41 36.28 -15.56
C GLY A 235 -6.36 37.68 -16.14
N ALA A 236 -5.26 38.43 -15.94
CA ALA A 236 -5.11 39.77 -16.50
C ALA A 236 -5.02 39.77 -18.04
N LEU A 237 -4.44 38.73 -18.63
CA LEU A 237 -4.32 38.58 -20.08
C LEU A 237 -5.65 38.22 -20.76
N ILE A 238 -6.48 37.44 -20.11
CA ILE A 238 -7.71 36.89 -20.69
C ILE A 238 -8.92 37.77 -20.36
N ASN A 239 -8.85 38.58 -19.30
CA ASN A 239 -9.92 39.51 -18.92
C ASN A 239 -10.19 40.50 -20.09
N GLY A 240 -11.44 40.51 -20.58
CA GLY A 240 -11.88 41.32 -21.70
C GLY A 240 -11.92 40.60 -23.05
N ILE A 241 -11.34 39.40 -23.17
CA ILE A 241 -11.36 38.61 -24.42
C ILE A 241 -12.52 37.62 -24.42
N ALA A 242 -12.85 37.06 -23.26
CA ALA A 242 -13.88 36.01 -23.11
C ALA A 242 -14.97 36.41 -22.09
N PRO A 243 -16.16 35.78 -22.14
CA PRO A 243 -17.23 35.99 -21.13
C PRO A 243 -16.71 35.64 -19.72
N LYS A 244 -17.15 36.38 -18.70
CA LYS A 244 -16.71 36.22 -17.31
C LYS A 244 -16.81 34.78 -16.80
N TRP A 245 -17.88 34.05 -17.14
CA TRP A 245 -18.05 32.65 -16.75
C TRP A 245 -16.99 31.73 -17.38
N ALA A 246 -16.57 31.98 -18.62
CA ALA A 246 -15.57 31.16 -19.30
C ALA A 246 -14.15 31.42 -18.75
N VAL A 247 -13.85 32.67 -18.39
CA VAL A 247 -12.59 33.02 -17.71
C VAL A 247 -12.53 32.35 -16.35
N SER A 248 -13.61 32.41 -15.56
CA SER A 248 -13.69 31.75 -14.25
C SER A 248 -13.61 30.21 -14.38
N LEU A 249 -14.27 29.60 -15.36
CA LEU A 249 -14.13 28.16 -15.62
C LEU A 249 -12.67 27.76 -15.87
N LEU A 250 -11.97 28.52 -16.68
CA LEU A 250 -10.58 28.24 -17.01
C LEU A 250 -9.67 28.41 -15.79
N LEU A 251 -9.79 29.52 -15.06
CA LEU A 251 -8.92 29.88 -13.94
C LEU A 251 -9.30 29.10 -12.68
N ASP A 252 -10.55 29.21 -12.26
CA ASP A 252 -11.01 28.67 -10.96
C ASP A 252 -11.43 27.19 -11.04
N GLY A 253 -11.87 26.72 -12.22
CA GLY A 253 -12.25 25.33 -12.44
C GLY A 253 -11.05 24.47 -12.87
N ILE A 254 -10.49 24.73 -14.06
CA ILE A 254 -9.50 23.84 -14.70
C ILE A 254 -8.10 24.06 -14.13
N LEU A 255 -7.59 25.30 -14.20
CA LEU A 255 -6.22 25.60 -13.77
C LEU A 255 -6.03 25.39 -12.28
N THR A 256 -6.97 25.80 -11.46
CA THR A 256 -6.94 25.54 -10.01
C THR A 256 -6.90 24.04 -9.73
N GLY A 257 -7.67 23.22 -10.46
CA GLY A 257 -7.61 21.76 -10.32
C GLY A 257 -6.24 21.18 -10.68
N ILE A 258 -5.64 21.63 -11.77
CA ILE A 258 -4.29 21.19 -12.20
C ILE A 258 -3.24 21.65 -11.19
N PHE A 259 -3.29 22.93 -10.78
CA PHE A 259 -2.30 23.51 -9.88
C PHE A 259 -2.35 22.85 -8.49
N ASN A 260 -3.53 22.52 -7.99
CA ASN A 260 -3.68 21.78 -6.75
C ASN A 260 -2.98 20.42 -6.82
N VAL A 261 -3.19 19.64 -7.90
CA VAL A 261 -2.50 18.35 -8.07
C VAL A 261 -0.97 18.52 -8.08
N LEU A 262 -0.46 19.51 -8.80
CA LEU A 262 0.96 19.78 -8.93
C LEU A 262 1.57 20.32 -7.63
N SER A 263 0.85 21.17 -6.90
CA SER A 263 1.31 21.72 -5.62
C SER A 263 1.50 20.65 -4.55
N PHE A 264 0.64 19.63 -4.51
CA PHE A 264 0.77 18.52 -3.55
C PHE A 264 1.77 17.46 -3.97
N LEU A 265 2.26 17.49 -5.21
CA LEU A 265 3.16 16.47 -5.76
C LEU A 265 4.44 16.28 -4.93
N PRO A 266 5.16 17.32 -4.47
CA PRO A 266 6.37 17.15 -3.66
C PRO A 266 6.12 16.40 -2.35
N GLN A 267 5.02 16.68 -1.66
CA GLN A 267 4.66 16.01 -0.42
C GLN A 267 4.33 14.54 -0.64
N ILE A 268 3.61 14.23 -1.73
CA ILE A 268 3.27 12.86 -2.12
C ILE A 268 4.52 12.08 -2.53
N LEU A 269 5.45 12.71 -3.26
CA LEU A 269 6.72 12.11 -3.66
C LEU A 269 7.57 11.69 -2.45
N LEU A 270 7.70 12.57 -1.44
CA LEU A 270 8.41 12.25 -0.21
C LEU A 270 7.74 11.11 0.55
N THR A 271 6.41 11.09 0.61
CA THR A 271 5.69 9.98 1.22
C THR A 271 5.95 8.65 0.49
N PHE A 272 5.90 8.66 -0.84
CA PHE A 272 6.23 7.47 -1.64
C PHE A 272 7.68 7.04 -1.46
N LEU A 273 8.60 7.99 -1.33
CA LEU A 273 10.00 7.71 -1.02
C LEU A 273 10.16 6.95 0.30
N PHE A 274 9.57 7.44 1.39
CA PHE A 274 9.65 6.76 2.70
C PHE A 274 9.02 5.37 2.67
N VAL A 275 7.83 5.23 2.09
CA VAL A 275 7.17 3.92 1.95
C VAL A 275 8.05 2.96 1.15
N SER A 276 8.64 3.41 0.05
CA SER A 276 9.52 2.57 -0.78
C SER A 276 10.80 2.18 -0.02
N VAL A 277 11.38 3.09 0.77
CA VAL A 277 12.53 2.78 1.62
C VAL A 277 12.17 1.70 2.66
N PHE A 278 10.99 1.78 3.28
CA PHE A 278 10.53 0.74 4.23
C PHE A 278 10.33 -0.62 3.55
N GLU A 279 9.79 -0.62 2.34
CA GLU A 279 9.62 -1.82 1.52
C GLU A 279 10.99 -2.47 1.20
N PHE A 280 11.93 -1.70 0.66
CA PHE A 280 13.25 -2.21 0.26
C PHE A 280 14.13 -2.62 1.42
N THR A 281 14.10 -1.89 2.52
CA THR A 281 14.88 -2.24 3.72
C THR A 281 14.37 -3.49 4.41
N GLY A 282 13.16 -3.97 4.08
CA GLY A 282 12.52 -5.09 4.75
C GLY A 282 11.90 -4.72 6.10
N TYR A 283 11.84 -3.42 6.44
CA TYR A 283 11.22 -2.95 7.68
C TYR A 283 9.71 -3.19 7.68
N THR A 284 9.06 -3.14 6.51
CA THR A 284 7.63 -3.45 6.34
C THR A 284 7.25 -4.81 6.93
N ALA A 285 8.08 -5.86 6.73
CA ALA A 285 7.82 -7.18 7.31
C ALA A 285 7.82 -7.16 8.86
N ARG A 286 8.68 -6.33 9.47
CA ARG A 286 8.73 -6.15 10.94
C ARG A 286 7.50 -5.43 11.45
N ILE A 287 7.06 -4.41 10.74
CA ILE A 287 5.81 -3.68 11.05
C ILE A 287 4.63 -4.66 11.08
N VAL A 288 4.50 -5.47 10.04
CA VAL A 288 3.45 -6.48 9.93
C VAL A 288 3.49 -7.43 11.14
N PHE A 289 4.66 -7.92 11.50
CA PHE A 289 4.83 -8.82 12.64
C PHE A 289 4.45 -8.18 13.98
N ILE A 290 4.90 -6.92 14.21
CA ILE A 290 4.61 -6.19 15.45
C ILE A 290 3.11 -5.96 15.62
N LEU A 291 2.43 -5.57 14.54
CA LEU A 291 1.02 -5.18 14.57
C LEU A 291 0.06 -6.36 14.43
N ASP A 292 0.53 -7.53 13.97
CA ASP A 292 -0.32 -8.70 13.72
C ASP A 292 -1.12 -9.11 14.96
N ARG A 293 -0.49 -9.09 16.13
CA ARG A 293 -1.17 -9.48 17.38
C ARG A 293 -2.39 -8.60 17.70
N VAL A 294 -2.28 -7.30 17.46
CA VAL A 294 -3.38 -6.35 17.71
C VAL A 294 -4.45 -6.48 16.64
N PHE A 295 -4.04 -6.62 15.39
CA PHE A 295 -4.97 -6.67 14.27
C PHE A 295 -5.73 -7.99 14.16
N ARG A 296 -5.16 -9.12 14.53
CA ARG A 296 -5.88 -10.40 14.61
C ARG A 296 -7.08 -10.34 15.56
N TRP A 297 -6.94 -9.63 16.67
CA TRP A 297 -8.06 -9.39 17.57
C TRP A 297 -9.18 -8.58 16.87
N ALA A 298 -8.82 -7.61 16.07
CA ALA A 298 -9.74 -6.79 15.27
C ALA A 298 -10.28 -7.50 14.00
N GLY A 299 -9.94 -8.77 13.75
CA GLY A 299 -10.36 -9.46 12.52
C GLY A 299 -9.62 -9.04 11.26
N LEU A 300 -8.44 -8.47 11.42
CA LEU A 300 -7.49 -8.08 10.39
C LEU A 300 -6.19 -8.86 10.61
N SER A 301 -5.41 -9.13 9.58
CA SER A 301 -4.05 -9.66 9.75
C SER A 301 -3.02 -8.55 9.83
N GLY A 302 -1.80 -8.91 10.22
CA GLY A 302 -0.68 -7.98 10.17
C GLY A 302 -0.43 -7.41 8.77
N LYS A 303 -0.80 -8.10 7.68
CA LYS A 303 -0.70 -7.57 6.30
C LYS A 303 -1.53 -6.29 6.12
N SER A 304 -2.64 -6.14 6.84
CA SER A 304 -3.47 -4.91 6.84
C SER A 304 -2.72 -3.69 7.35
N SER A 305 -1.67 -3.87 8.17
CA SER A 305 -0.85 -2.76 8.65
C SER A 305 -0.13 -2.02 7.54
N VAL A 306 0.28 -2.71 6.49
CA VAL A 306 0.94 -2.10 5.32
C VAL A 306 -0.01 -1.11 4.63
N SER A 307 -1.26 -1.51 4.49
CA SER A 307 -2.31 -0.66 3.90
C SER A 307 -2.61 0.56 4.77
N LEU A 308 -2.76 0.36 6.08
CA LEU A 308 -3.01 1.44 7.05
C LEU A 308 -1.85 2.45 7.06
N LEU A 309 -0.61 1.98 7.09
CA LEU A 309 0.57 2.84 7.08
C LEU A 309 0.73 3.60 5.75
N SER A 310 0.48 2.91 4.62
CA SER A 310 0.49 3.56 3.31
C SER A 310 -0.59 4.65 3.21
N SER A 311 -1.73 4.48 3.90
CA SER A 311 -2.81 5.46 3.97
C SER A 311 -2.45 6.72 4.75
N CYS A 312 -1.52 6.67 5.71
CA CYS A 312 -1.03 7.88 6.39
C CYS A 312 -0.42 8.89 5.40
N GLY A 313 0.11 8.43 4.29
CA GLY A 313 0.52 9.30 3.20
C GLY A 313 -0.64 9.64 2.26
N CYS A 314 -1.25 8.61 1.69
CA CYS A 314 -2.34 8.74 0.74
C CYS A 314 -3.29 7.54 0.82
N THR A 315 -4.58 7.80 1.04
CA THR A 315 -5.60 6.74 1.14
C THR A 315 -5.71 5.91 -0.14
N VAL A 316 -5.52 6.52 -1.31
CA VAL A 316 -5.47 5.81 -2.61
C VAL A 316 -4.40 4.72 -2.60
N ASN A 317 -3.20 5.08 -2.16
CA ASN A 317 -2.08 4.13 -2.07
C ASN A 317 -2.35 3.05 -1.01
N GLY A 318 -2.96 3.42 0.10
CA GLY A 318 -3.36 2.46 1.13
C GLY A 318 -4.36 1.43 0.61
N VAL A 319 -5.37 1.84 -0.15
CA VAL A 319 -6.34 0.92 -0.77
C VAL A 319 -5.64 -0.01 -1.77
N LEU A 320 -4.75 0.50 -2.60
CA LEU A 320 -3.99 -0.34 -3.54
C LEU A 320 -3.04 -1.32 -2.83
N ALA A 321 -2.48 -0.93 -1.69
CA ALA A 321 -1.63 -1.80 -0.88
C ALA A 321 -2.39 -2.99 -0.28
N THR A 322 -3.73 -2.95 -0.17
CA THR A 322 -4.52 -4.10 0.30
C THR A 322 -4.45 -5.31 -0.63
N ARG A 323 -3.96 -5.14 -1.86
CA ARG A 323 -3.78 -6.25 -2.84
C ARG A 323 -2.79 -7.32 -2.38
N ILE A 324 -1.94 -7.02 -1.39
CA ILE A 324 -1.06 -8.02 -0.75
C ILE A 324 -1.83 -9.01 0.14
N ILE A 325 -3.09 -8.72 0.45
CA ILE A 325 -3.95 -9.55 1.28
C ILE A 325 -4.67 -10.53 0.35
N GLU A 326 -4.36 -11.79 0.47
CA GLU A 326 -4.87 -12.87 -0.38
C GLU A 326 -6.34 -13.17 -0.09
N ASN A 327 -6.72 -13.15 1.19
CA ASN A 327 -8.07 -13.42 1.62
C ASN A 327 -9.01 -12.25 1.25
N GLU A 328 -10.01 -12.52 0.43
CA GLU A 328 -10.93 -11.51 -0.10
C GLU A 328 -11.77 -10.83 1.01
N ALA A 329 -12.23 -11.60 1.98
CA ALA A 329 -13.02 -11.08 3.10
C ALA A 329 -12.19 -10.11 3.96
N GLU A 330 -10.97 -10.49 4.28
CA GLU A 330 -10.02 -9.66 5.01
C GLU A 330 -9.62 -8.43 4.19
N ARG A 331 -9.37 -8.58 2.88
CA ARG A 331 -9.05 -7.48 1.99
C ARG A 331 -10.15 -6.41 1.98
N LYS A 332 -11.43 -6.81 1.91
CA LYS A 332 -12.57 -5.89 1.96
C LYS A 332 -12.65 -5.15 3.31
N ARG A 333 -12.44 -5.86 4.42
CA ARG A 333 -12.36 -5.25 5.76
C ARG A 333 -11.21 -4.25 5.86
N SER A 334 -10.05 -4.63 5.32
CA SER A 334 -8.87 -3.75 5.30
C SER A 334 -9.08 -2.50 4.46
N ILE A 335 -9.73 -2.59 3.30
CA ILE A 335 -10.08 -1.42 2.47
C ILE A 335 -10.94 -0.43 3.26
N LEU A 336 -11.94 -0.92 4.00
CA LEU A 336 -12.80 -0.07 4.81
C LEU A 336 -12.01 0.64 5.91
N THR A 337 -11.23 -0.11 6.70
CA THR A 337 -10.51 0.45 7.85
C THR A 337 -9.32 1.32 7.45
N THR A 338 -8.69 1.01 6.31
CA THR A 338 -7.57 1.77 5.73
C THR A 338 -7.95 3.23 5.44
N ALA A 339 -9.18 3.49 5.05
CA ALA A 339 -9.65 4.83 4.74
C ALA A 339 -9.83 5.74 5.99
N PHE A 340 -9.89 5.18 7.19
CA PHE A 340 -9.93 5.95 8.44
C PHE A 340 -8.62 6.66 8.74
N MET A 341 -7.50 6.09 8.34
CA MET A 341 -6.20 6.67 8.66
C MET A 341 -6.04 8.09 8.08
N PRO A 342 -5.54 9.03 8.88
CA PRO A 342 -5.31 10.40 8.42
C PRO A 342 -4.24 10.43 7.33
N CYS A 343 -4.60 10.81 6.12
CA CYS A 343 -3.65 11.09 5.04
C CYS A 343 -3.08 12.51 5.16
N GLY A 344 -2.09 12.85 4.35
CA GLY A 344 -1.44 14.16 4.39
C GLY A 344 -2.43 15.33 4.32
N ALA A 345 -3.42 15.29 3.42
CA ALA A 345 -4.44 16.33 3.31
C ALA A 345 -5.33 16.45 4.56
N LYS A 346 -5.74 15.31 5.16
CA LYS A 346 -6.48 15.32 6.44
C LYS A 346 -5.63 15.93 7.57
N LEU A 347 -4.33 15.63 7.60
CA LEU A 347 -3.42 16.14 8.62
C LEU A 347 -3.30 17.66 8.56
N VAL A 348 -3.23 18.26 7.36
CA VAL A 348 -3.18 19.72 7.19
C VAL A 348 -4.43 20.38 7.75
N VAL A 349 -5.62 19.83 7.47
CA VAL A 349 -6.89 20.33 8.03
C VAL A 349 -6.92 20.19 9.55
N MET A 350 -6.50 19.04 10.10
CA MET A 350 -6.42 18.82 11.55
C MET A 350 -5.48 19.83 12.23
N GLN A 351 -4.30 20.07 11.63
CA GLN A 351 -3.35 21.05 12.15
C GLN A 351 -3.92 22.47 12.11
N TRP A 352 -4.62 22.85 11.05
CA TRP A 352 -5.26 24.14 10.93
C TRP A 352 -6.32 24.34 12.02
N VAL A 353 -7.22 23.37 12.23
CA VAL A 353 -8.22 23.42 13.31
C VAL A 353 -7.54 23.44 14.67
N ALA A 354 -6.56 22.57 14.89
CA ALA A 354 -5.85 22.49 16.17
C ALA A 354 -5.14 23.80 16.53
N ASN A 355 -4.45 24.43 15.57
CA ASN A 355 -3.77 25.72 15.78
C ASN A 355 -4.73 26.88 16.07
N ARG A 356 -5.95 26.83 15.51
CA ARG A 356 -6.93 27.91 15.68
C ARG A 356 -7.70 27.82 16.99
N PHE A 357 -8.01 26.62 17.47
CA PHE A 357 -8.96 26.40 18.56
C PHE A 357 -8.34 25.84 19.84
N PHE A 358 -7.06 25.44 19.85
CA PHE A 358 -6.44 24.80 21.02
C PHE A 358 -5.08 25.39 21.37
N ALA A 359 -4.81 25.46 22.68
CA ALA A 359 -3.51 25.92 23.21
C ALA A 359 -2.37 24.95 22.91
N PHE A 360 -2.66 23.64 22.81
CA PHE A 360 -1.68 22.58 22.54
C PHE A 360 -2.05 21.79 21.26
N PRO A 361 -1.80 22.35 20.06
CA PRO A 361 -2.20 21.75 18.80
C PRO A 361 -1.65 20.33 18.56
N SER A 362 -0.39 20.10 18.94
CA SER A 362 0.27 18.80 18.77
C SER A 362 -0.42 17.69 19.56
N LEU A 363 -0.91 18.00 20.76
CA LEU A 363 -1.64 17.03 21.61
C LEU A 363 -2.98 16.64 20.96
N VAL A 364 -3.68 17.60 20.37
CA VAL A 364 -4.94 17.36 19.65
C VAL A 364 -4.73 16.42 18.46
N VAL A 365 -3.67 16.64 17.68
CA VAL A 365 -3.33 15.77 16.55
C VAL A 365 -3.03 14.35 17.04
N VAL A 366 -2.20 14.19 18.07
CA VAL A 366 -1.88 12.87 18.65
C VAL A 366 -3.14 12.19 19.21
N ALA A 367 -3.98 12.92 19.93
CA ALA A 367 -5.25 12.39 20.45
C ALA A 367 -6.18 11.93 19.31
N THR A 368 -6.26 12.71 18.21
CA THR A 368 -7.04 12.32 17.03
C THR A 368 -6.53 11.01 16.42
N TYR A 369 -5.20 10.85 16.25
CA TYR A 369 -4.62 9.58 15.78
C TYR A 369 -4.96 8.41 16.71
N ALA A 370 -4.93 8.61 18.03
CA ALA A 370 -5.28 7.59 19.02
C ALA A 370 -6.76 7.15 18.88
N VAL A 371 -7.68 8.12 18.77
CA VAL A 371 -9.12 7.85 18.59
C VAL A 371 -9.36 7.13 17.25
N VAL A 372 -8.72 7.57 16.18
CA VAL A 372 -8.84 6.92 14.85
C VAL A 372 -8.31 5.48 14.89
N PHE A 373 -7.16 5.24 15.50
CA PHE A 373 -6.61 3.89 15.63
C PHE A 373 -7.55 2.98 16.45
N MET A 374 -8.10 3.49 17.55
CA MET A 374 -9.10 2.77 18.34
C MET A 374 -10.36 2.45 17.52
N SER A 375 -10.80 3.39 16.69
CA SER A 375 -11.94 3.20 15.76
C SER A 375 -11.64 2.12 14.70
N VAL A 376 -10.42 2.07 14.15
CA VAL A 376 -9.98 1.01 13.23
C VAL A 376 -10.12 -0.36 13.88
N VAL A 377 -9.59 -0.50 15.10
CA VAL A 377 -9.64 -1.78 15.85
C VAL A 377 -11.09 -2.15 16.21
N MET A 378 -11.87 -1.20 16.67
CA MET A 378 -13.27 -1.43 17.08
C MET A 378 -14.14 -1.80 15.88
N VAL A 379 -14.07 -1.07 14.77
CA VAL A 379 -14.84 -1.36 13.55
C VAL A 379 -14.41 -2.68 12.94
N GLY A 380 -13.11 -2.99 12.91
CA GLY A 380 -12.60 -4.29 12.49
C GLY A 380 -13.18 -5.44 13.32
N TYR A 381 -13.21 -5.30 14.65
CA TYR A 381 -13.81 -6.26 15.57
C TYR A 381 -15.32 -6.44 15.35
N ILE A 382 -16.06 -5.34 15.18
CA ILE A 382 -17.50 -5.36 14.89
C ILE A 382 -17.76 -6.11 13.57
N MET A 383 -16.99 -5.79 12.53
CA MET A 383 -17.14 -6.45 11.23
C MET A 383 -16.84 -7.94 11.28
N LYS A 384 -15.85 -8.36 12.09
CA LYS A 384 -15.57 -9.77 12.36
C LYS A 384 -16.75 -10.43 13.09
N LYS A 385 -17.24 -9.81 14.17
CA LYS A 385 -18.33 -10.35 15.00
C LYS A 385 -19.65 -10.54 14.22
N PHE A 386 -19.95 -9.64 13.30
CA PHE A 386 -21.15 -9.71 12.46
C PHE A 386 -20.90 -10.35 11.07
N SER A 387 -19.72 -10.97 10.88
CA SER A 387 -19.33 -11.65 9.63
C SER A 387 -19.52 -10.79 8.38
N ILE A 388 -19.39 -9.46 8.53
CA ILE A 388 -19.45 -8.52 7.40
C ILE A 388 -18.27 -8.82 6.49
N PHE A 389 -18.56 -9.23 5.26
CA PHE A 389 -17.61 -9.73 4.25
C PHE A 389 -17.06 -11.16 4.51
N GLY A 390 -17.50 -11.88 5.57
CA GLY A 390 -17.08 -13.26 5.90
C GLY A 390 -16.09 -13.35 7.07
N ASP A 391 -15.87 -14.58 7.59
CA ASP A 391 -15.13 -14.81 8.84
C ASP A 391 -13.69 -15.27 8.67
N SER A 392 -13.26 -15.56 7.44
CA SER A 392 -11.92 -16.09 7.20
C SER A 392 -10.84 -15.02 7.44
N LEU A 393 -9.79 -15.43 8.16
CA LEU A 393 -8.52 -14.69 8.27
C LEU A 393 -7.46 -15.50 7.53
N GLY A 394 -6.64 -14.82 6.75
CA GLY A 394 -5.48 -15.44 6.13
C GLY A 394 -4.41 -15.82 7.16
N ASP A 395 -3.67 -16.89 6.89
CA ASP A 395 -2.50 -17.23 7.69
C ASP A 395 -1.39 -16.23 7.47
N LEU A 396 -0.71 -15.85 8.55
CA LEU A 396 0.41 -14.94 8.50
C LEU A 396 1.70 -15.70 8.17
N LEU A 397 1.92 -16.02 6.92
CA LEU A 397 3.22 -16.49 6.45
C LEU A 397 4.00 -15.27 5.94
N ILE A 398 4.87 -14.71 6.78
CA ILE A 398 5.73 -13.58 6.42
C ILE A 398 7.18 -13.97 6.62
N GLU A 399 7.94 -13.87 5.56
CA GLU A 399 9.40 -13.92 5.63
C GLU A 399 9.95 -12.59 6.11
N MET A 400 10.88 -12.66 7.06
CA MET A 400 11.63 -11.49 7.51
C MET A 400 12.94 -11.41 6.70
N PRO A 401 12.98 -10.61 5.63
CA PRO A 401 14.20 -10.47 4.84
C PRO A 401 15.31 -9.82 5.70
N THR A 402 16.56 -10.09 5.37
CA THR A 402 17.68 -9.34 5.95
C THR A 402 17.59 -7.87 5.58
N TYR A 403 17.99 -6.97 6.51
CA TYR A 403 18.04 -5.55 6.18
C TYR A 403 19.01 -5.28 5.03
N ARG A 404 18.51 -4.58 4.03
CA ARG A 404 19.29 -4.17 2.84
C ARG A 404 19.04 -2.69 2.57
N LEU A 405 20.11 -1.97 2.27
CA LEU A 405 19.95 -0.60 1.78
C LEU A 405 19.52 -0.64 0.31
N PRO A 406 18.47 0.10 -0.06
CA PRO A 406 18.05 0.19 -1.44
C PRO A 406 19.11 0.89 -2.29
N THR A 407 19.23 0.50 -3.57
CA THR A 407 20.03 1.28 -4.51
C THR A 407 19.24 2.51 -4.97
N PHE A 408 19.95 3.58 -5.28
CA PHE A 408 19.29 4.81 -5.77
C PHE A 408 18.44 4.53 -7.01
N THR A 409 18.90 3.67 -7.89
CA THR A 409 18.19 3.28 -9.12
C THR A 409 16.87 2.57 -8.83
N ASP A 410 16.86 1.63 -7.86
CA ASP A 410 15.65 0.88 -7.51
C ASP A 410 14.57 1.83 -6.94
N VAL A 411 14.97 2.75 -6.05
CA VAL A 411 14.07 3.75 -5.47
C VAL A 411 13.53 4.68 -6.55
N PHE A 412 14.38 5.17 -7.45
CA PHE A 412 13.98 6.11 -8.51
C PHE A 412 12.97 5.49 -9.48
N VAL A 413 13.19 4.23 -9.91
CA VAL A 413 12.28 3.54 -10.83
C VAL A 413 10.88 3.38 -10.22
N ILE A 414 10.79 2.92 -8.96
CA ILE A 414 9.49 2.75 -8.30
C ILE A 414 8.84 4.10 -8.01
N LEU A 415 9.61 5.11 -7.62
CA LEU A 415 9.09 6.45 -7.38
C LEU A 415 8.49 7.04 -8.65
N LYS A 416 9.19 6.92 -9.78
CA LYS A 416 8.70 7.35 -11.11
C LYS A 416 7.40 6.62 -11.48
N GLU A 417 7.33 5.31 -11.30
CA GLU A 417 6.15 4.51 -11.62
C GLU A 417 4.94 4.89 -10.75
N LYS A 418 5.11 4.98 -9.42
CA LYS A 418 4.06 5.40 -8.48
C LYS A 418 3.57 6.81 -8.80
N THR A 419 4.48 7.73 -9.15
CA THR A 419 4.17 9.11 -9.51
C THR A 419 3.36 9.21 -10.80
N ILE A 420 3.78 8.52 -11.86
CA ILE A 420 3.04 8.53 -13.13
C ILE A 420 1.64 7.93 -12.93
N LYS A 421 1.52 6.83 -12.20
CA LYS A 421 0.20 6.24 -11.87
C LYS A 421 -0.68 7.18 -11.06
N PHE A 422 -0.10 7.96 -10.15
CA PHE A 422 -0.84 8.97 -9.39
C PHE A 422 -1.33 10.10 -10.31
N LEU A 423 -0.45 10.70 -11.10
CA LEU A 423 -0.80 11.81 -12.00
C LEU A 423 -1.86 11.39 -13.03
N THR A 424 -1.72 10.22 -13.65
CA THR A 424 -2.65 9.77 -14.70
C THR A 424 -4.01 9.35 -14.15
N LYS A 425 -4.08 8.71 -12.99
CA LYS A 425 -5.36 8.25 -12.41
C LYS A 425 -5.98 9.27 -11.46
N ALA A 426 -5.28 9.61 -10.38
CA ALA A 426 -5.83 10.52 -9.38
C ALA A 426 -5.90 11.96 -9.90
N GLY A 427 -4.88 12.44 -10.62
CA GLY A 427 -4.86 13.78 -11.19
C GLY A 427 -6.02 14.06 -12.12
N THR A 428 -6.34 13.13 -13.03
CA THR A 428 -7.50 13.28 -13.95
C THR A 428 -8.82 13.40 -13.19
N TYR A 429 -9.02 12.58 -12.14
CA TYR A 429 -10.23 12.67 -11.31
C TYR A 429 -10.30 13.99 -10.53
N ILE A 430 -9.18 14.48 -9.99
CA ILE A 430 -9.15 15.72 -9.22
C ILE A 430 -9.53 16.91 -10.10
N VAL A 431 -9.00 16.99 -11.33
CA VAL A 431 -9.34 18.05 -12.28
C VAL A 431 -10.81 17.98 -12.67
N ALA A 432 -11.34 16.80 -12.99
CA ALA A 432 -12.76 16.64 -13.32
C ALA A 432 -13.68 17.10 -12.17
N VAL A 433 -13.32 16.75 -10.94
CA VAL A 433 -14.04 17.15 -9.74
C VAL A 433 -13.94 18.65 -9.48
N SER A 434 -12.77 19.27 -9.72
CA SER A 434 -12.60 20.72 -9.59
C SER A 434 -13.57 21.48 -10.50
N ILE A 435 -13.76 21.00 -11.73
CA ILE A 435 -14.74 21.57 -12.67
C ILE A 435 -16.19 21.43 -12.12
N ILE A 436 -16.52 20.26 -11.54
CA ILE A 436 -17.83 20.03 -10.94
C ILE A 436 -18.07 20.97 -9.74
N ILE A 437 -17.07 21.11 -8.86
CA ILE A 437 -17.16 22.03 -7.71
C ILE A 437 -17.32 23.46 -8.19
N TRP A 438 -16.54 23.87 -9.18
CA TRP A 438 -16.67 25.19 -9.78
C TRP A 438 -18.09 25.42 -10.32
N LEU A 439 -18.66 24.46 -11.03
CA LEU A 439 -20.02 24.56 -11.55
C LEU A 439 -21.06 24.73 -10.44
N LEU A 440 -20.96 23.92 -9.38
CA LEU A 440 -21.86 23.99 -8.23
C LEU A 440 -21.69 25.27 -7.40
N SER A 441 -20.50 25.86 -7.38
CA SER A 441 -20.22 27.10 -6.65
C SER A 441 -20.54 28.37 -7.44
N SER A 442 -20.50 28.30 -8.79
CA SER A 442 -20.66 29.45 -9.65
C SER A 442 -22.10 29.67 -10.14
N PHE A 443 -22.95 28.63 -10.11
CA PHE A 443 -24.34 28.69 -10.57
C PHE A 443 -25.36 28.44 -9.44
N ASN A 444 -26.54 29.06 -9.59
CA ASN A 444 -27.70 28.73 -8.79
C ASN A 444 -28.58 27.65 -9.47
N PHE A 445 -29.68 27.23 -8.84
CA PHE A 445 -30.62 26.26 -9.43
C PHE A 445 -31.36 26.78 -10.70
N ARG A 446 -31.27 28.08 -11.00
CA ARG A 446 -31.80 28.68 -12.25
C ARG A 446 -30.73 28.81 -13.33
N PHE A 447 -29.52 28.26 -13.10
CA PHE A 447 -28.37 28.39 -14.00
C PHE A 447 -27.90 29.83 -14.25
N GLU A 448 -28.12 30.74 -13.29
CA GLU A 448 -27.61 32.10 -13.34
C GLU A 448 -26.20 32.13 -12.76
N TYR A 449 -25.25 32.66 -13.53
CA TYR A 449 -23.85 32.79 -13.11
C TYR A 449 -23.66 33.97 -12.15
N GLY A 450 -22.96 33.75 -11.03
CA GLY A 450 -22.62 34.80 -10.07
C GLY A 450 -23.81 35.21 -9.16
N ALA A 451 -24.82 34.36 -9.01
CA ALA A 451 -25.91 34.59 -8.07
C ALA A 451 -25.43 34.62 -6.61
N GLU A 452 -26.09 35.36 -5.74
CA GLU A 452 -25.75 35.50 -4.32
C GLU A 452 -25.73 34.15 -3.58
N ILE A 453 -26.60 33.21 -3.95
CA ILE A 453 -26.66 31.86 -3.36
C ILE A 453 -26.43 30.82 -4.44
N SER A 454 -25.32 30.12 -4.33
CA SER A 454 -24.98 29.03 -5.24
C SER A 454 -25.70 27.72 -4.88
N ILE A 455 -25.69 26.75 -5.83
CA ILE A 455 -26.18 25.40 -5.59
C ILE A 455 -25.41 24.77 -4.40
N LEU A 456 -24.09 24.96 -4.36
CA LEU A 456 -23.25 24.43 -3.30
C LEU A 456 -23.61 25.00 -1.92
N GLN A 457 -23.86 26.31 -1.82
CA GLN A 457 -24.28 26.94 -0.57
C GLN A 457 -25.67 26.44 -0.12
N THR A 458 -26.60 26.26 -1.05
CA THR A 458 -27.94 25.71 -0.71
C THR A 458 -27.83 24.29 -0.16
N ILE A 459 -27.00 23.42 -0.79
CA ILE A 459 -26.76 22.07 -0.29
C ILE A 459 -26.04 22.12 1.07
N GLY A 460 -25.10 23.04 1.24
CA GLY A 460 -24.39 23.28 2.51
C GLY A 460 -25.35 23.63 3.63
N LYS A 461 -26.29 24.56 3.39
CA LYS A 461 -27.34 24.99 4.33
C LYS A 461 -28.24 23.82 4.77
N ILE A 462 -28.64 22.98 3.83
CA ILE A 462 -29.44 21.79 4.15
C ILE A 462 -28.61 20.79 4.98
N SER A 463 -27.36 20.60 4.62
CA SER A 463 -26.47 19.64 5.33
C SER A 463 -26.13 20.09 6.74
N THR A 464 -26.12 21.39 7.04
CA THR A 464 -25.88 21.93 8.39
C THR A 464 -26.87 21.35 9.40
N PHE A 465 -28.12 21.12 9.02
CA PHE A 465 -29.11 20.49 9.89
C PHE A 465 -28.68 19.08 10.35
N ILE A 466 -28.03 18.31 9.47
CA ILE A 466 -27.51 16.96 9.79
C ILE A 466 -26.33 17.04 10.75
N PHE A 467 -25.48 18.07 10.63
CA PHE A 467 -24.24 18.19 11.41
C PHE A 467 -24.39 19.03 12.69
N TYR A 468 -25.51 19.71 12.87
CA TYR A 468 -25.81 20.50 14.06
C TYR A 468 -25.72 19.70 15.37
N PRO A 469 -26.22 18.45 15.46
CA PRO A 469 -26.07 17.63 16.67
C PRO A 469 -24.63 17.32 17.06
N LEU A 470 -23.69 17.41 16.09
CA LEU A 470 -22.25 17.25 16.33
C LEU A 470 -21.60 18.52 16.87
N GLY A 471 -22.38 19.60 17.11
CA GLY A 471 -21.86 20.89 17.51
C GLY A 471 -21.14 21.66 16.38
N PHE A 472 -21.43 21.31 15.13
CA PHE A 472 -20.91 22.00 13.95
C PHE A 472 -21.94 23.04 13.51
N VAL A 473 -21.54 24.32 13.58
CA VAL A 473 -22.46 25.46 13.40
C VAL A 473 -22.00 26.28 12.19
N GLY A 474 -22.98 26.78 11.44
CA GLY A 474 -22.71 27.60 10.25
C GLY A 474 -22.86 26.85 8.93
N GLU A 475 -23.32 27.57 7.93
CA GLU A 475 -23.53 27.03 6.57
C GLU A 475 -22.21 26.64 5.94
N GLU A 476 -21.13 27.34 6.30
CA GLU A 476 -19.77 27.10 5.81
C GLU A 476 -19.25 25.72 6.20
N VAL A 477 -19.64 25.19 7.36
CA VAL A 477 -19.21 23.84 7.79
C VAL A 477 -19.86 22.78 6.89
N GLY A 478 -21.14 22.94 6.57
CA GLY A 478 -21.84 22.07 5.62
C GLY A 478 -21.18 22.08 4.25
N VAL A 479 -20.90 23.27 3.72
CA VAL A 479 -20.18 23.45 2.45
C VAL A 479 -18.79 22.82 2.52
N ALA A 480 -18.03 23.06 3.61
CA ALA A 480 -16.70 22.52 3.81
C ALA A 480 -16.67 20.98 3.84
N LEU A 481 -17.65 20.35 4.47
CA LEU A 481 -17.76 18.90 4.51
C LEU A 481 -18.12 18.29 3.16
N ILE A 482 -18.96 18.95 2.38
CA ILE A 482 -19.32 18.52 1.02
C ILE A 482 -18.14 18.69 0.07
N THR A 483 -17.54 19.88 0.04
CA THR A 483 -16.34 20.12 -0.78
C THR A 483 -15.18 19.21 -0.37
N GLY A 484 -15.04 18.94 0.93
CA GLY A 484 -14.06 18.02 1.50
C GLY A 484 -14.23 16.55 1.08
N LEU A 485 -15.41 16.10 0.66
CA LEU A 485 -15.56 14.78 0.00
C LEU A 485 -14.81 14.71 -1.31
N PHE A 486 -14.76 15.82 -1.99
CA PHE A 486 -14.10 15.94 -3.28
C PHE A 486 -12.61 16.26 -3.10
N MET A 487 -12.32 17.33 -2.38
CA MET A 487 -10.97 17.85 -2.15
C MET A 487 -10.81 18.25 -0.68
N ARG A 488 -10.01 17.50 0.06
CA ARG A 488 -9.85 17.70 1.52
C ARG A 488 -9.31 19.09 1.90
N GLU A 489 -8.39 19.58 1.11
CA GLU A 489 -7.78 20.89 1.24
C GLU A 489 -8.78 22.05 1.08
N ALA A 490 -9.87 21.86 0.36
CA ALA A 490 -10.91 22.87 0.19
C ALA A 490 -11.68 23.19 1.50
N ILE A 491 -11.56 22.34 2.52
CA ILE A 491 -12.14 22.57 3.84
C ILE A 491 -11.57 23.84 4.48
N ILE A 492 -10.26 24.06 4.38
CA ILE A 492 -9.57 25.16 5.06
C ILE A 492 -10.06 26.54 4.57
N PRO A 493 -10.01 26.87 3.25
CA PRO A 493 -10.47 28.17 2.79
C PRO A 493 -11.95 28.38 3.08
N THR A 494 -12.79 27.34 3.01
CA THR A 494 -14.22 27.47 3.31
C THR A 494 -14.47 27.80 4.79
N LEU A 495 -13.76 27.14 5.72
CA LEU A 495 -13.88 27.40 7.15
C LEU A 495 -13.15 28.68 7.60
N ALA A 496 -12.21 29.20 6.82
CA ALA A 496 -11.46 30.41 7.18
C ALA A 496 -12.37 31.65 7.27
N TYR A 497 -13.46 31.67 6.51
CA TYR A 497 -14.45 32.75 6.53
C TYR A 497 -15.44 32.65 7.70
N SER A 498 -15.55 31.49 8.35
CA SER A 498 -16.43 31.32 9.51
C SER A 498 -15.79 31.85 10.78
N VAL A 499 -16.54 32.64 11.56
CA VAL A 499 -16.05 33.22 12.82
C VAL A 499 -16.01 32.14 13.92
N ASN A 500 -17.11 31.42 14.11
CA ASN A 500 -17.26 30.37 15.11
C ASN A 500 -17.95 29.13 14.52
N PRO A 501 -17.22 28.26 13.82
CA PRO A 501 -17.80 27.07 13.18
C PRO A 501 -18.16 25.94 14.16
N PHE A 502 -17.77 26.06 15.44
CA PHE A 502 -17.95 25.02 16.45
C PHE A 502 -18.55 25.60 17.73
N LEU A 503 -19.48 24.88 18.37
CA LEU A 503 -20.14 25.29 19.61
C LEU A 503 -19.16 25.37 20.80
N ASN A 504 -18.21 24.45 20.87
CA ASN A 504 -17.23 24.35 21.94
C ASN A 504 -15.93 23.70 21.45
N PRO A 505 -14.83 23.75 22.23
CA PRO A 505 -13.57 23.14 21.83
C PRO A 505 -13.64 21.63 21.58
N LEU A 506 -14.50 20.90 22.31
CA LEU A 506 -14.67 19.45 22.09
C LEU A 506 -15.39 19.18 20.76
N SER A 507 -16.28 20.05 20.29
CA SER A 507 -16.86 19.96 18.94
C SER A 507 -15.80 20.19 17.86
N ALA A 508 -14.84 21.09 18.06
CA ALA A 508 -13.70 21.27 17.16
C ALA A 508 -12.78 20.00 17.13
N PHE A 509 -12.57 19.37 18.28
CA PHE A 509 -11.90 18.07 18.34
C PHE A 509 -12.70 16.97 17.65
N GLY A 510 -14.02 16.92 17.89
CA GLY A 510 -14.97 16.03 17.20
C GLY A 510 -14.90 16.20 15.68
N PHE A 511 -14.74 17.42 15.18
CA PHE A 511 -14.56 17.70 13.75
C PHE A 511 -13.26 17.12 13.20
N CYS A 512 -12.13 17.23 13.92
CA CYS A 512 -10.87 16.59 13.53
C CYS A 512 -11.02 15.07 13.41
N VAL A 513 -11.70 14.44 14.36
CA VAL A 513 -11.97 13.00 14.34
C VAL A 513 -12.95 12.65 13.21
N PHE A 514 -14.01 13.45 13.03
CA PHE A 514 -15.00 13.26 11.97
C PHE A 514 -14.35 13.25 10.58
N ILE A 515 -13.51 14.25 10.27
CA ILE A 515 -12.80 14.33 8.98
C ILE A 515 -11.93 13.10 8.73
N CYS A 516 -11.37 12.50 9.78
CA CYS A 516 -10.56 11.30 9.62
C CYS A 516 -11.40 10.06 9.32
N LEU A 517 -12.49 9.88 10.03
CA LEU A 517 -13.34 8.67 9.98
C LEU A 517 -14.36 8.70 8.84
N TYR A 518 -14.72 9.88 8.37
CA TYR A 518 -15.74 10.06 7.35
C TYR A 518 -15.22 9.60 5.96
N PRO A 519 -16.10 9.23 4.98
CA PRO A 519 -15.70 8.68 3.71
C PRO A 519 -14.52 9.42 3.07
N PRO A 520 -13.52 8.72 2.49
CA PRO A 520 -12.33 9.36 1.95
C PRO A 520 -12.65 10.16 0.68
N CYS A 521 -11.65 10.87 0.13
CA CYS A 521 -11.82 11.63 -1.11
C CYS A 521 -12.34 10.76 -2.25
N LEU A 522 -13.00 11.39 -3.22
CA LEU A 522 -13.65 10.70 -4.34
C LEU A 522 -12.70 9.77 -5.11
N SER A 523 -11.42 10.15 -5.27
CA SER A 523 -10.41 9.32 -5.92
C SER A 523 -10.21 7.98 -5.18
N ALA A 524 -10.13 8.01 -3.85
CA ALA A 524 -10.00 6.80 -3.04
C ALA A 524 -11.28 5.96 -3.07
N LEU A 525 -12.45 6.61 -3.07
CA LEU A 525 -13.74 5.95 -3.20
C LEU A 525 -13.89 5.22 -4.53
N LEU A 526 -13.52 5.84 -5.65
CA LEU A 526 -13.59 5.21 -6.98
C LEU A 526 -12.66 4.01 -7.11
N ILE A 527 -11.45 4.10 -6.55
CA ILE A 527 -10.52 2.97 -6.51
C ILE A 527 -11.07 1.85 -5.62
N SER A 528 -11.59 2.18 -4.45
CA SER A 528 -12.24 1.20 -3.56
C SER A 528 -13.39 0.48 -4.26
N LYS A 529 -14.22 1.19 -5.05
CA LYS A 529 -15.29 0.60 -5.85
C LYS A 529 -14.77 -0.43 -6.85
N GLY A 530 -13.62 -0.16 -7.46
CA GLY A 530 -12.95 -1.11 -8.38
C GLY A 530 -12.47 -2.38 -7.69
N GLU A 531 -12.07 -2.30 -6.40
CA GLU A 531 -11.54 -3.43 -5.63
C GLU A 531 -12.63 -4.30 -4.98
N ILE A 532 -13.76 -3.71 -4.57
CA ILE A 532 -14.78 -4.40 -3.74
C ILE A 532 -16.16 -4.50 -4.40
N GLY A 533 -16.30 -3.97 -5.62
CA GLY A 533 -17.57 -3.96 -6.35
C GLY A 533 -18.62 -3.02 -5.78
N LYS A 534 -19.79 -2.93 -6.45
CA LYS A 534 -20.83 -1.94 -6.11
C LYS A 534 -21.44 -2.15 -4.71
N LYS A 535 -21.75 -3.40 -4.33
CA LYS A 535 -22.36 -3.71 -3.01
C LYS A 535 -21.41 -3.40 -1.86
N GLY A 536 -20.15 -3.87 -1.95
CA GLY A 536 -19.12 -3.60 -0.96
C GLY A 536 -18.82 -2.10 -0.82
N PHE A 537 -18.79 -1.37 -1.92
CA PHE A 537 -18.60 0.07 -1.95
C PHE A 537 -19.66 0.83 -1.13
N LEU A 538 -20.95 0.50 -1.30
CA LEU A 538 -22.02 1.14 -0.52
C LEU A 538 -21.89 0.83 0.98
N THR A 539 -21.57 -0.43 1.33
CA THR A 539 -21.30 -0.83 2.71
C THR A 539 -20.17 -0.03 3.33
N VAL A 540 -19.06 0.18 2.59
CA VAL A 540 -17.93 0.98 3.05
C VAL A 540 -18.34 2.40 3.35
N ILE A 541 -19.06 3.08 2.45
CA ILE A 541 -19.50 4.47 2.65
C ILE A 541 -20.42 4.56 3.88
N LEU A 542 -21.40 3.66 4.00
CA LEU A 542 -22.35 3.67 5.12
C LEU A 542 -21.64 3.44 6.47
N VAL A 543 -20.78 2.43 6.56
CA VAL A 543 -20.05 2.13 7.80
C VAL A 543 -19.13 3.28 8.17
N GLN A 544 -18.41 3.88 7.21
CA GLN A 544 -17.53 5.01 7.47
C GLN A 544 -18.32 6.24 7.95
N PHE A 545 -19.42 6.57 7.28
CA PHE A 545 -20.24 7.71 7.67
C PHE A 545 -20.85 7.52 9.07
N LEU A 546 -21.43 6.34 9.34
CA LEU A 546 -22.02 6.01 10.65
C LEU A 546 -20.96 6.04 11.74
N THR A 547 -19.77 5.47 11.50
CA THR A 547 -18.67 5.50 12.48
C THR A 547 -18.21 6.92 12.76
N ALA A 548 -18.03 7.74 11.72
CA ALA A 548 -17.62 9.13 11.88
C ALA A 548 -18.66 9.93 12.67
N TYR A 549 -19.94 9.74 12.33
CA TYR A 549 -21.04 10.44 12.98
C TYR A 549 -21.17 10.04 14.46
N THR A 550 -21.17 8.73 14.76
CA THR A 550 -21.33 8.24 16.13
C THR A 550 -20.15 8.65 17.03
N VAL A 551 -18.92 8.53 16.55
CA VAL A 551 -17.74 8.91 17.34
C VAL A 551 -17.70 10.43 17.57
N ALA A 552 -17.98 11.23 16.55
CA ALA A 552 -18.03 12.68 16.70
C ALA A 552 -19.19 13.12 17.62
N LEU A 553 -20.35 12.47 17.55
CA LEU A 553 -21.48 12.73 18.43
C LEU A 553 -21.13 12.45 19.89
N ILE A 554 -20.48 11.32 20.18
CA ILE A 554 -20.02 10.99 21.53
C ILE A 554 -19.07 12.06 22.07
N ILE A 555 -18.10 12.48 21.24
CA ILE A 555 -17.13 13.51 21.64
C ILE A 555 -17.82 14.86 21.89
N SER A 556 -18.72 15.27 21.02
CA SER A 556 -19.42 16.54 21.14
C SER A 556 -20.43 16.56 22.29
N SER A 557 -21.12 15.43 22.55
CA SER A 557 -22.04 15.30 23.68
C SER A 557 -21.32 15.38 25.03
N LEU A 558 -20.11 14.83 25.13
CA LEU A 558 -19.25 15.05 26.30
C LEU A 558 -18.92 16.55 26.48
N GLY A 559 -18.74 17.27 25.38
CA GLY A 559 -18.54 18.72 25.41
C GLY A 559 -19.74 19.51 25.96
N LEU A 560 -20.95 19.05 25.70
CA LEU A 560 -22.16 19.70 26.25
C LEU A 560 -22.39 19.42 27.75
N ILE A 561 -21.76 18.35 28.27
CA ILE A 561 -21.83 18.02 29.71
C ILE A 561 -20.80 18.81 30.53
N PHE A 562 -19.63 19.10 29.93
CA PHE A 562 -18.50 19.74 30.63
C PHE A 562 -18.41 21.26 30.40
N TYR A 563 -19.10 21.81 29.43
CA TYR A 563 -19.20 23.23 29.10
C TYR A 563 -20.64 23.70 29.10
#